data_890a86692a71106da93de7d88be83025
#
_entry.id   890a86692a71106da93de7d88be83025
#
_cell.length_a   1.000
_cell.length_b   1.000
_cell.length_c   1.000
_cell.angle_alpha   90.00
_cell.angle_beta   90.00
_cell.angle_gamma   90.00
#
_symmetry.space_group_name_H-M   'P 1'
#
loop_
_entity.id
_entity.type
_entity.pdbx_description
1 polymer ?
#
loop_
_entity_poly.entity_id
_entity_poly.type
_entity_poly.pdbx_seq_one_letter_code
_entity_poly.pdbx_strand_id
1 'polypeptide(L)'
;MWHLYHFPLCPFSRKVQLSLGEKSIGYDLVTLYPWDAGEEFRRLNPAGRVPVLHDPDKKVTLIDSQAICEYLEETVADRPLIIGSARARAEIRRLVALFDESFYADITGPLLHEKMKKRLVLRQSPDSRTLRECMRLLHEHLDYIDWLVDNRRWIAGAQLTLADFSAAAQLSVVDYLDGIDWSDHESAHGWYLSLIHI
;
A
#
# COMPACT_ATOMS: atom_id res chain seq x y z
N MET A 1 -12.35 -10.53 -17.57
CA MET A 1 -12.46 -10.29 -16.11
C MET A 1 -11.09 -10.01 -15.54
N TRP A 2 -10.97 -9.04 -14.59
CA TRP A 2 -9.67 -8.71 -14.01
C TRP A 2 -9.19 -9.79 -13.05
N HIS A 3 -7.90 -10.15 -13.13
CA HIS A 3 -7.18 -11.00 -12.19
C HIS A 3 -6.10 -10.17 -11.52
N LEU A 4 -6.14 -10.04 -10.20
CA LEU A 4 -5.11 -9.36 -9.42
C LEU A 4 -4.16 -10.38 -8.82
N TYR A 5 -2.95 -10.46 -9.37
CA TYR A 5 -1.85 -11.18 -8.75
C TYR A 5 -1.36 -10.37 -7.56
N HIS A 6 -1.42 -10.98 -6.38
CA HIS A 6 -1.15 -10.29 -5.13
C HIS A 6 -0.41 -11.17 -4.13
N PHE A 7 0.18 -10.53 -3.14
CA PHE A 7 0.63 -11.19 -1.91
C PHE A 7 -0.08 -10.53 -0.73
N PRO A 8 -0.68 -11.28 0.22
CA PRO A 8 -1.51 -10.71 1.28
C PRO A 8 -0.84 -9.64 2.15
N LEU A 9 0.48 -9.75 2.37
CA LEU A 9 1.28 -8.78 3.11
C LEU A 9 2.04 -7.78 2.21
N CYS A 10 1.67 -7.67 0.94
CA CYS A 10 2.23 -6.65 0.06
C CYS A 10 1.40 -5.37 0.16
N PRO A 11 1.94 -4.27 0.70
CA PRO A 11 1.20 -3.02 0.84
C PRO A 11 0.77 -2.45 -0.52
N PHE A 12 1.60 -2.61 -1.53
CA PHE A 12 1.28 -2.21 -2.90
C PHE A 12 0.08 -2.95 -3.49
N SER A 13 -0.04 -4.26 -3.20
CA SER A 13 -1.22 -5.05 -3.59
C SER A 13 -2.47 -4.61 -2.83
N ARG A 14 -2.34 -4.30 -1.54
CA ARG A 14 -3.45 -3.78 -0.71
C ARG A 14 -3.93 -2.42 -1.21
N LYS A 15 -3.03 -1.50 -1.58
CA LYS A 15 -3.40 -0.22 -2.21
C LYS A 15 -4.26 -0.41 -3.46
N VAL A 16 -3.87 -1.34 -4.33
CA VAL A 16 -4.64 -1.66 -5.54
C VAL A 16 -6.00 -2.26 -5.18
N GLN A 17 -6.07 -3.17 -4.20
CA GLN A 17 -7.34 -3.75 -3.74
C GLN A 17 -8.30 -2.68 -3.21
N LEU A 18 -7.81 -1.75 -2.38
CA LEU A 18 -8.59 -0.62 -1.88
C LEU A 18 -9.11 0.26 -3.03
N SER A 19 -8.28 0.53 -4.03
CA SER A 19 -8.66 1.33 -5.19
C SER A 19 -9.71 0.64 -6.07
N LEU A 20 -9.58 -0.68 -6.29
CA LEU A 20 -10.58 -1.48 -7.01
C LEU A 20 -11.89 -1.55 -6.24
N GLY A 21 -11.83 -1.74 -4.92
CA GLY A 21 -13.01 -1.78 -4.04
C GLY A 21 -13.75 -0.46 -4.03
N GLU A 22 -13.05 0.67 -3.84
CA GLU A 22 -13.66 2.01 -3.88
C GLU A 22 -14.37 2.27 -5.20
N LYS A 23 -13.77 1.90 -6.32
CA LYS A 23 -14.36 2.05 -7.65
C LYS A 23 -15.39 0.96 -8.00
N SER A 24 -15.67 0.03 -7.08
CA SER A 24 -16.61 -1.10 -7.28
C SER A 24 -16.27 -1.97 -8.50
N ILE A 25 -14.99 -2.14 -8.81
CA ILE A 25 -14.49 -2.96 -9.91
C ILE A 25 -14.32 -4.40 -9.42
N GLY A 26 -15.01 -5.34 -10.08
CA GLY A 26 -14.90 -6.77 -9.77
C GLY A 26 -13.59 -7.37 -10.28
N TYR A 27 -12.96 -8.20 -9.46
CA TYR A 27 -11.71 -8.90 -9.78
C TYR A 27 -11.59 -10.21 -9.03
N ASP A 28 -10.80 -11.14 -9.57
CA ASP A 28 -10.40 -12.38 -8.89
C ASP A 28 -8.99 -12.21 -8.31
N LEU A 29 -8.77 -12.72 -7.11
CA LEU A 29 -7.46 -12.74 -6.45
C LEU A 29 -6.67 -13.97 -6.86
N VAL A 30 -5.43 -13.76 -7.32
CA VAL A 30 -4.45 -14.82 -7.58
C VAL A 30 -3.28 -14.63 -6.62
N THR A 31 -3.23 -15.46 -5.58
CA THR A 31 -2.15 -15.34 -4.58
C THR A 31 -0.83 -15.83 -5.15
N LEU A 32 0.19 -14.99 -5.04
CA LEU A 32 1.56 -15.29 -5.45
C LEU A 32 2.53 -14.92 -4.32
N TYR A 33 3.32 -15.89 -3.88
CA TYR A 33 4.39 -15.62 -2.92
C TYR A 33 5.63 -15.08 -3.64
N PRO A 34 6.30 -14.03 -3.11
CA PRO A 34 7.44 -13.41 -3.78
C PRO A 34 8.61 -14.33 -4.11
N TRP A 35 8.74 -15.45 -3.38
CA TRP A 35 9.76 -16.46 -3.59
C TRP A 35 9.35 -17.58 -4.57
N ASP A 36 8.07 -17.60 -5.00
CA ASP A 36 7.51 -18.65 -5.90
C ASP A 36 7.15 -18.11 -7.29
N ALA A 37 7.67 -16.92 -7.66
CA ALA A 37 7.43 -16.32 -8.96
C ALA A 37 8.04 -17.17 -10.09
N GLY A 38 7.25 -18.11 -10.64
CA GLY A 38 7.63 -19.00 -11.72
C GLY A 38 7.76 -18.27 -13.08
N GLU A 39 8.20 -19.02 -14.08
CA GLU A 39 8.41 -18.48 -15.44
C GLU A 39 7.13 -17.89 -16.05
N GLU A 40 5.99 -18.52 -15.84
CA GLU A 40 4.71 -18.05 -16.36
C GLU A 40 4.37 -16.65 -15.85
N PHE A 41 4.51 -16.40 -14.55
CA PHE A 41 4.29 -15.07 -13.99
C PHE A 41 5.35 -14.07 -14.47
N ARG A 42 6.61 -14.49 -14.64
CA ARG A 42 7.68 -13.62 -15.16
C ARG A 42 7.46 -13.22 -16.62
N ARG A 43 6.64 -13.94 -17.39
CA ARG A 43 6.19 -13.51 -18.72
C ARG A 43 5.19 -12.35 -18.63
N LEU A 44 4.36 -12.31 -17.58
CA LEU A 44 3.48 -11.17 -17.30
C LEU A 44 4.26 -9.98 -16.73
N ASN A 45 5.13 -10.24 -15.74
CA ASN A 45 5.96 -9.22 -15.11
C ASN A 45 7.42 -9.72 -15.00
N PRO A 46 8.34 -9.26 -15.84
CA PRO A 46 9.75 -9.66 -15.80
C PRO A 46 10.44 -9.39 -14.46
N ALA A 47 9.98 -8.37 -13.70
CA ALA A 47 10.50 -8.09 -12.37
C ALA A 47 10.10 -9.16 -11.31
N GLY A 48 9.12 -10.03 -11.62
CA GLY A 48 8.63 -11.07 -10.73
C GLY A 48 7.98 -10.55 -9.44
N ARG A 49 7.43 -9.34 -9.47
CA ARG A 49 6.85 -8.67 -8.30
C ARG A 49 5.35 -8.47 -8.48
N VAL A 50 4.63 -8.47 -7.37
CA VAL A 50 3.22 -8.08 -7.29
C VAL A 50 3.11 -6.63 -6.82
N PRO A 51 1.98 -5.91 -7.13
CA PRO A 51 0.81 -6.38 -7.84
C PRO A 51 0.98 -6.43 -9.37
N VAL A 52 0.19 -7.30 -10.01
CA VAL A 52 -0.07 -7.28 -11.44
C VAL A 52 -1.57 -7.39 -11.63
N LEU A 53 -2.17 -6.48 -12.38
CA LEU A 53 -3.58 -6.52 -12.75
C LEU A 53 -3.68 -6.94 -14.23
N HIS A 54 -4.29 -8.10 -14.48
CA HIS A 54 -4.36 -8.72 -15.81
C HIS A 54 -5.80 -9.01 -16.22
N ASP A 55 -6.17 -8.59 -17.42
CA ASP A 55 -7.43 -8.97 -18.06
C ASP A 55 -7.10 -9.79 -19.32
N PRO A 56 -7.24 -11.14 -19.26
CA PRO A 56 -6.91 -12.01 -20.38
C PRO A 56 -7.83 -11.78 -21.59
N ASP A 57 -9.10 -11.42 -21.36
CA ASP A 57 -10.08 -11.21 -22.44
C ASP A 57 -9.73 -9.97 -23.25
N LYS A 58 -9.28 -8.90 -22.59
CA LYS A 58 -8.85 -7.65 -23.21
C LYS A 58 -7.37 -7.66 -23.60
N LYS A 59 -6.61 -8.66 -23.18
CA LYS A 59 -5.15 -8.74 -23.33
C LYS A 59 -4.43 -7.52 -22.75
N VAL A 60 -4.90 -7.03 -21.60
CA VAL A 60 -4.31 -5.91 -20.87
C VAL A 60 -3.58 -6.45 -19.66
N THR A 61 -2.32 -6.05 -19.49
CA THR A 61 -1.51 -6.34 -18.31
C THR A 61 -0.95 -5.04 -17.77
N LEU A 62 -1.29 -4.73 -16.53
CA LEU A 62 -0.82 -3.55 -15.83
C LEU A 62 0.12 -3.97 -14.69
N ILE A 63 1.27 -3.37 -14.65
CA ILE A 63 2.35 -3.68 -13.72
C ILE A 63 2.67 -2.40 -12.96
N ASP A 64 3.03 -2.55 -11.68
CA ASP A 64 3.27 -1.48 -10.74
C ASP A 64 1.98 -0.88 -10.16
N SER A 65 1.95 -0.73 -8.83
CA SER A 65 0.74 -0.29 -8.12
C SER A 65 0.33 1.14 -8.46
N GLN A 66 1.31 2.03 -8.70
CA GLN A 66 1.00 3.41 -9.08
C GLN A 66 0.44 3.47 -10.50
N ALA A 67 1.07 2.76 -11.44
CA ALA A 67 0.58 2.67 -12.82
C ALA A 67 -0.82 2.05 -12.90
N ILE A 68 -1.10 1.03 -12.10
CA ILE A 68 -2.45 0.43 -11.99
C ILE A 68 -3.45 1.48 -11.49
N CYS A 69 -3.15 2.17 -10.39
CA CYS A 69 -4.07 3.16 -9.82
C CYS A 69 -4.29 4.35 -10.77
N GLU A 70 -3.25 4.86 -11.44
CA GLU A 70 -3.40 5.93 -12.45
C GLU A 70 -4.26 5.46 -13.64
N TYR A 71 -4.06 4.23 -14.12
CA TYR A 71 -4.92 3.68 -15.17
C TYR A 71 -6.39 3.61 -14.74
N LEU A 72 -6.66 3.22 -13.49
CA LEU A 72 -8.02 3.20 -12.95
C LEU A 72 -8.61 4.61 -12.86
N GLU A 73 -7.82 5.62 -12.52
CA GLU A 73 -8.25 7.03 -12.51
C GLU A 73 -8.60 7.54 -13.91
N GLU A 74 -7.84 7.16 -14.93
CA GLU A 74 -8.06 7.58 -16.31
C GLU A 74 -9.25 6.87 -16.98
N THR A 75 -9.51 5.62 -16.59
CA THR A 75 -10.52 4.78 -17.26
C THR A 75 -11.85 4.69 -16.52
N VAL A 76 -11.87 4.99 -15.22
CA VAL A 76 -13.07 4.92 -14.36
C VAL A 76 -13.26 6.26 -13.66
N ALA A 77 -14.13 7.10 -14.22
CA ALA A 77 -14.39 8.44 -13.71
C ALA A 77 -15.15 8.48 -12.38
N ASP A 78 -15.83 7.38 -12.01
CA ASP A 78 -16.57 7.31 -10.77
C ASP A 78 -15.63 7.18 -9.57
N ARG A 79 -15.98 7.86 -8.47
CA ARG A 79 -15.20 7.88 -7.22
C ARG A 79 -13.71 8.15 -7.44
N PRO A 80 -13.35 9.34 -7.98
CA PRO A 80 -11.96 9.66 -8.28
C PRO A 80 -11.13 9.80 -6.98
N LEU A 81 -9.92 9.25 -7.01
CA LEU A 81 -8.97 9.27 -5.88
C LEU A 81 -7.83 10.28 -6.08
N ILE A 82 -7.65 10.82 -7.29
CA ILE A 82 -6.68 11.87 -7.64
C ILE A 82 -7.42 13.10 -8.13
N ILE A 83 -7.87 13.93 -7.19
CA ILE A 83 -8.85 15.00 -7.40
C ILE A 83 -8.28 16.41 -7.29
N GLY A 84 -9.06 17.37 -7.79
CA GLY A 84 -8.81 18.80 -7.61
C GLY A 84 -7.88 19.42 -8.64
N SER A 85 -7.30 20.58 -8.29
CA SER A 85 -6.38 21.33 -9.14
C SER A 85 -5.07 20.57 -9.39
N ALA A 86 -4.26 21.01 -10.35
CA ALA A 86 -2.93 20.44 -10.59
C ALA A 86 -2.06 20.42 -9.31
N ARG A 87 -2.15 21.48 -8.47
CA ARG A 87 -1.46 21.54 -7.18
C ARG A 87 -1.98 20.50 -6.20
N ALA A 88 -3.29 20.32 -6.09
CA ALA A 88 -3.88 19.31 -5.21
C ALA A 88 -3.49 17.89 -5.65
N ARG A 89 -3.56 17.60 -6.95
CA ARG A 89 -3.13 16.32 -7.51
C ARG A 89 -1.62 16.05 -7.33
N ALA A 90 -0.80 17.10 -7.38
CA ALA A 90 0.63 16.98 -7.07
C ALA A 90 0.86 16.63 -5.58
N GLU A 91 0.09 17.24 -4.66
CA GLU A 91 0.17 16.92 -3.22
C GLU A 91 -0.25 15.47 -2.94
N ILE A 92 -1.33 14.99 -3.57
CA ILE A 92 -1.75 13.58 -3.46
C ILE A 92 -0.61 12.64 -3.89
N ARG A 93 -0.01 12.88 -5.07
CA ARG A 93 1.09 12.06 -5.57
C ARG A 93 2.35 12.13 -4.72
N ARG A 94 2.65 13.30 -4.16
CA ARG A 94 3.77 13.46 -3.21
C ARG A 94 3.58 12.61 -1.97
N LEU A 95 2.36 12.59 -1.41
CA LEU A 95 2.05 11.76 -0.25
C LEU A 95 2.03 10.26 -0.60
N VAL A 96 1.51 9.90 -1.77
CA VAL A 96 1.62 8.52 -2.27
C VAL A 96 3.08 8.08 -2.34
N ALA A 97 3.96 8.90 -2.93
CA ALA A 97 5.39 8.61 -3.02
C ALA A 97 6.05 8.52 -1.63
N LEU A 98 5.67 9.38 -0.68
CA LEU A 98 6.17 9.32 0.69
C LEU A 98 5.90 7.94 1.32
N PHE A 99 4.68 7.42 1.20
CA PHE A 99 4.33 6.13 1.79
C PHE A 99 4.83 4.93 0.97
N ASP A 100 4.76 5.00 -0.35
CA ASP A 100 5.19 3.91 -1.21
C ASP A 100 6.72 3.74 -1.29
N GLU A 101 7.48 4.83 -1.11
CA GLU A 101 8.94 4.82 -1.21
C GLU A 101 9.59 4.94 0.17
N SER A 102 9.44 6.09 0.84
CA SER A 102 10.16 6.35 2.10
C SER A 102 9.67 5.45 3.24
N PHE A 103 8.37 5.44 3.52
CA PHE A 103 7.81 4.59 4.57
C PHE A 103 8.10 3.10 4.32
N TYR A 104 7.96 2.66 3.07
CA TYR A 104 8.27 1.28 2.72
C TYR A 104 9.75 0.94 2.94
N ALA A 105 10.66 1.83 2.52
CA ALA A 105 12.09 1.63 2.69
C ALA A 105 12.53 1.63 4.16
N ASP A 106 11.94 2.53 4.95
CA ASP A 106 12.29 2.73 6.35
C ASP A 106 11.70 1.67 7.28
N ILE A 107 10.48 1.20 6.99
CA ILE A 107 9.68 0.41 7.93
C ILE A 107 9.19 -0.89 7.33
N THR A 108 8.24 -0.85 6.37
CA THR A 108 7.51 -2.04 5.93
C THR A 108 8.43 -3.07 5.25
N GLY A 109 9.35 -2.63 4.41
CA GLY A 109 10.31 -3.50 3.72
C GLY A 109 11.22 -4.24 4.70
N PRO A 110 11.95 -3.55 5.60
CA PRO A 110 12.73 -4.18 6.65
C PRO A 110 11.92 -5.09 7.57
N LEU A 111 10.71 -4.70 8.01
CA LEU A 111 9.84 -5.58 8.82
C LEU A 111 9.46 -6.87 8.09
N LEU A 112 9.06 -6.78 6.84
CA LEU A 112 8.76 -7.96 6.01
C LEU A 112 10.00 -8.84 5.83
N HIS A 113 11.17 -8.24 5.65
CA HIS A 113 12.43 -8.98 5.57
C HIS A 113 12.74 -9.71 6.87
N GLU A 114 12.72 -9.01 7.99
CA GLU A 114 13.11 -9.55 9.30
C GLU A 114 12.10 -10.57 9.82
N LYS A 115 10.81 -10.22 9.84
CA LYS A 115 9.78 -11.05 10.48
C LYS A 115 9.24 -12.16 9.59
N MET A 116 9.33 -12.01 8.27
CA MET A 116 8.77 -12.96 7.34
C MET A 116 9.83 -13.67 6.50
N LYS A 117 10.61 -12.95 5.68
CA LYS A 117 11.57 -13.57 4.76
C LYS A 117 12.67 -14.32 5.51
N LYS A 118 13.29 -13.72 6.52
CA LYS A 118 14.29 -14.41 7.34
C LYS A 118 13.73 -15.65 7.98
N ARG A 119 12.53 -15.56 8.58
CA ARG A 119 11.93 -16.68 9.33
C ARG A 119 11.45 -17.80 8.41
N LEU A 120 10.71 -17.49 7.35
CA LEU A 120 10.03 -18.47 6.52
C LEU A 120 10.92 -19.04 5.42
N VAL A 121 11.80 -18.22 4.83
CA VAL A 121 12.62 -18.59 3.67
C VAL A 121 14.05 -18.89 4.08
N LEU A 122 14.69 -17.98 4.82
CA LEU A 122 16.12 -18.08 5.17
C LEU A 122 16.40 -18.90 6.42
N ARG A 123 15.35 -19.23 7.22
CA ARG A 123 15.48 -19.96 8.50
C ARG A 123 16.44 -19.26 9.48
N GLN A 124 16.42 -17.95 9.51
CA GLN A 124 17.23 -17.09 10.37
C GLN A 124 16.39 -16.36 11.39
N SER A 125 17.00 -15.96 12.51
CA SER A 125 16.37 -15.09 13.51
C SER A 125 16.32 -13.65 13.02
N PRO A 126 15.27 -12.89 13.40
CA PRO A 126 15.20 -11.46 13.14
C PRO A 126 16.32 -10.68 13.85
N ASP A 127 16.76 -9.59 13.25
CA ASP A 127 17.71 -8.65 13.88
C ASP A 127 16.92 -7.63 14.73
N SER A 128 17.12 -7.71 16.05
CA SER A 128 16.44 -6.83 17.00
C SER A 128 16.83 -5.34 16.89
N ARG A 129 18.02 -5.04 16.33
CA ARG A 129 18.42 -3.65 16.09
C ARG A 129 17.62 -3.04 14.94
N THR A 130 17.49 -3.77 13.84
CA THR A 130 16.66 -3.36 12.70
C THR A 130 15.20 -3.17 13.12
N LEU A 131 14.64 -4.09 13.92
CA LEU A 131 13.26 -3.97 14.39
C LEU A 131 13.05 -2.72 15.27
N ARG A 132 13.97 -2.42 16.19
CA ARG A 132 13.89 -1.20 17.02
C ARG A 132 13.98 0.07 16.18
N GLU A 133 14.83 0.09 15.17
CA GLU A 133 14.93 1.24 14.26
C GLU A 133 13.66 1.44 13.44
N CYS A 134 13.05 0.37 12.94
CA CYS A 134 11.75 0.45 12.27
C CYS A 134 10.67 1.08 13.18
N MET A 135 10.62 0.67 14.46
CA MET A 135 9.64 1.22 15.40
C MET A 135 9.91 2.70 15.71
N ARG A 136 11.17 3.09 15.86
CA ARG A 136 11.54 4.49 16.07
C ARG A 136 11.10 5.36 14.87
N LEU A 137 11.39 4.92 13.65
CA LEU A 137 11.00 5.63 12.42
C LEU A 137 9.48 5.61 12.22
N LEU A 138 8.78 4.56 12.67
CA LEU A 138 7.33 4.49 12.62
C LEU A 138 6.69 5.65 13.40
N HIS A 139 7.19 5.96 14.61
CA HIS A 139 6.68 7.09 15.41
C HIS A 139 6.85 8.42 14.66
N GLU A 140 7.97 8.67 14.01
CA GLU A 140 8.17 9.89 13.21
C GLU A 140 7.17 10.02 12.05
N HIS A 141 6.84 8.90 11.40
CA HIS A 141 5.81 8.88 10.36
C HIS A 141 4.39 9.05 10.93
N LEU A 142 4.11 8.48 12.10
CA LEU A 142 2.82 8.64 12.78
C LEU A 142 2.61 10.08 13.25
N ASP A 143 3.64 10.74 13.82
CA ASP A 143 3.62 12.18 14.14
C ASP A 143 3.24 13.03 12.92
N TYR A 144 3.79 12.68 11.76
CA TYR A 144 3.45 13.37 10.53
C TYR A 144 2.00 13.11 10.07
N ILE A 145 1.51 11.89 10.23
CA ILE A 145 0.09 11.57 9.93
C ILE A 145 -0.82 12.34 10.90
N ASP A 146 -0.55 12.34 12.22
CA ASP A 146 -1.29 13.12 13.20
C ASP A 146 -1.37 14.59 12.78
N TRP A 147 -0.24 15.21 12.46
CA TRP A 147 -0.20 16.59 12.00
C TRP A 147 -1.05 16.83 10.74
N LEU A 148 -1.04 15.88 9.79
CA LEU A 148 -1.84 15.97 8.57
C LEU A 148 -3.34 15.92 8.89
N VAL A 149 -3.80 14.95 9.70
CA VAL A 149 -5.22 14.73 9.98
C VAL A 149 -5.80 15.69 11.03
N ASP A 150 -4.98 16.25 11.91
CA ASP A 150 -5.38 17.35 12.80
C ASP A 150 -5.76 18.62 12.02
N ASN A 151 -5.13 18.83 10.87
CA ASN A 151 -5.36 20.00 10.04
C ASN A 151 -6.26 19.73 8.82
N ARG A 152 -6.59 18.47 8.55
CA ARG A 152 -7.33 18.01 7.37
C ARG A 152 -8.23 16.84 7.75
N ARG A 153 -9.31 16.66 7.03
CA ARG A 153 -10.17 15.48 7.24
C ARG A 153 -9.52 14.16 6.79
N TRP A 154 -8.72 14.24 5.70
CA TRP A 154 -7.95 13.16 5.09
C TRP A 154 -6.51 13.61 4.90
N ILE A 155 -5.56 12.70 4.76
CA ILE A 155 -4.14 13.07 4.74
C ILE A 155 -3.75 14.05 3.62
N ALA A 156 -4.47 14.05 2.49
CA ALA A 156 -4.22 14.98 1.40
C ALA A 156 -5.19 16.18 1.36
N GLY A 157 -6.23 16.22 2.20
CA GLY A 157 -7.21 17.33 2.19
C GLY A 157 -8.58 16.98 2.75
N ALA A 158 -9.64 17.52 2.12
CA ALA A 158 -11.02 17.38 2.62
C ALA A 158 -11.73 16.09 2.17
N GLN A 159 -11.18 15.37 1.20
CA GLN A 159 -11.79 14.17 0.62
C GLN A 159 -10.79 13.01 0.63
N LEU A 160 -11.33 11.79 0.66
CA LEU A 160 -10.56 10.55 0.52
C LEU A 160 -9.80 10.53 -0.81
N THR A 161 -8.55 10.14 -0.76
CA THR A 161 -7.65 10.13 -1.93
C THR A 161 -6.79 8.88 -1.98
N LEU A 162 -6.07 8.69 -3.08
CA LEU A 162 -5.10 7.60 -3.23
C LEU A 162 -3.99 7.65 -2.16
N ALA A 163 -3.68 8.84 -1.63
CA ALA A 163 -2.69 9.00 -0.56
C ALA A 163 -3.13 8.29 0.73
N ASP A 164 -4.42 8.35 1.07
CA ASP A 164 -4.98 7.66 2.23
C ASP A 164 -4.87 6.14 2.06
N PHE A 165 -5.12 5.61 0.86
CA PHE A 165 -4.96 4.18 0.58
C PHE A 165 -3.49 3.73 0.61
N SER A 166 -2.55 4.54 0.11
CA SER A 166 -1.12 4.23 0.23
C SER A 166 -0.70 4.14 1.70
N ALA A 167 -1.04 5.13 2.51
CA ALA A 167 -0.70 5.15 3.93
C ALA A 167 -1.36 3.99 4.69
N ALA A 168 -2.67 3.79 4.54
CA ALA A 168 -3.40 2.72 5.22
C ALA A 168 -2.90 1.33 4.82
N ALA A 169 -2.57 1.12 3.55
CA ALA A 169 -2.00 -0.14 3.08
C ALA A 169 -0.66 -0.47 3.75
N GLN A 170 0.22 0.53 3.90
CA GLN A 170 1.50 0.37 4.61
C GLN A 170 1.28 0.07 6.09
N LEU A 171 0.50 0.90 6.78
CA LEU A 171 0.20 0.73 8.21
C LEU A 171 -0.46 -0.61 8.50
N SER A 172 -1.36 -1.08 7.64
CA SER A 172 -2.05 -2.37 7.83
C SER A 172 -1.10 -3.58 7.80
N VAL A 173 0.03 -3.48 7.10
CA VAL A 173 1.06 -4.53 7.10
C VAL A 173 1.89 -4.45 8.39
N VAL A 174 2.24 -3.25 8.83
CA VAL A 174 2.97 -3.03 10.08
C VAL A 174 2.15 -3.51 11.27
N ASP A 175 0.88 -3.10 11.33
CA ASP A 175 -0.06 -3.48 12.38
C ASP A 175 -0.24 -5.01 12.48
N TYR A 176 -0.37 -5.68 11.34
CA TYR A 176 -0.44 -7.14 11.30
C TYR A 176 0.84 -7.83 11.78
N LEU A 177 2.02 -7.29 11.47
CA LEU A 177 3.31 -7.93 11.77
C LEU A 177 3.81 -7.68 13.19
N ASP A 178 3.55 -6.51 13.76
CA ASP A 178 4.14 -6.08 15.02
C ASP A 178 3.14 -5.48 16.00
N GLY A 179 1.99 -5.06 15.51
CA GLY A 179 1.11 -4.15 16.22
C GLY A 179 1.68 -2.73 16.23
N ILE A 180 0.81 -1.75 16.19
CA ILE A 180 1.18 -0.34 16.31
C ILE A 180 0.75 0.14 17.69
N ASP A 181 1.68 0.73 18.44
CA ASP A 181 1.31 1.45 19.66
C ASP A 181 0.71 2.81 19.27
N TRP A 182 -0.60 2.90 19.41
CA TRP A 182 -1.38 4.09 19.06
C TRP A 182 -1.56 5.07 20.23
N SER A 183 -0.96 4.76 21.41
CA SER A 183 -1.22 5.53 22.66
C SER A 183 -0.91 7.02 22.55
N ASP A 184 0.09 7.38 21.75
CA ASP A 184 0.51 8.77 21.52
C ASP A 184 0.02 9.33 20.16
N HIS A 185 -0.83 8.58 19.43
CA HIS A 185 -1.22 8.89 18.04
C HIS A 185 -2.74 8.73 17.82
N GLU A 186 -3.55 9.38 18.66
CA GLU A 186 -5.02 9.25 18.63
C GLU A 186 -5.64 9.69 17.30
N SER A 187 -5.14 10.78 16.72
CA SER A 187 -5.68 11.33 15.46
C SER A 187 -5.38 10.41 14.27
N ALA A 188 -4.15 9.91 14.16
CA ALA A 188 -3.75 8.93 13.15
C ALA A 188 -4.52 7.61 13.32
N HIS A 189 -4.72 7.16 14.56
CA HIS A 189 -5.51 5.97 14.85
C HIS A 189 -6.98 6.14 14.43
N GLY A 190 -7.61 7.25 14.81
CA GLY A 190 -8.99 7.55 14.41
C GLY A 190 -9.16 7.59 12.89
N TRP A 191 -8.24 8.23 12.18
CA TRP A 191 -8.20 8.23 10.73
C TRP A 191 -8.02 6.81 10.15
N TYR A 192 -7.05 6.04 10.66
CA TYR A 192 -6.79 4.66 10.19
C TYR A 192 -8.01 3.76 10.39
N LEU A 193 -8.66 3.80 11.56
CA LEU A 193 -9.87 3.03 11.84
C LEU A 193 -11.03 3.39 10.89
N SER A 194 -11.13 4.64 10.44
CA SER A 194 -12.16 5.06 9.49
C SER A 194 -12.02 4.39 8.11
N LEU A 195 -10.81 3.88 7.78
CA LEU A 195 -10.49 3.25 6.51
C LEU A 195 -10.62 1.72 6.52
N ILE A 196 -10.32 1.07 7.64
CA ILE A 196 -10.40 -0.40 7.71
C ILE A 196 -11.83 -0.93 7.75
N HIS A 197 -12.83 -0.06 7.83
CA HIS A 197 -14.26 -0.38 7.76
C HIS A 197 -14.89 -0.08 6.38
N ILE A 198 -14.10 0.39 5.43
CA ILE A 198 -14.49 0.56 4.03
C ILE A 198 -14.17 -0.75 3.28
#